data_3c5b15c6f0ae8c50caa6a8acc74eedcd
#
_entry.id   3c5b15c6f0ae8c50caa6a8acc74eedcd
#
_cell.length_a   1.000
_cell.length_b   1.000
_cell.length_c   1.000
_cell.angle_alpha   90.00
_cell.angle_beta   90.00
_cell.angle_gamma   90.00
#
_symmetry.space_group_name_H-M   'P 1'
#
loop_
_entity.id
_entity.type
_entity.pdbx_description
1 polymer ?
#
loop_
_entity_poly.entity_id
_entity_poly.type
_entity_poly.pdbx_seq_one_letter_code
_entity_poly.pdbx_strand_id
1 'polypeptide(L)'
;RNLMEKTFELHENTPDTADHCIACTCCIANCPVTEATRAFAGPKLTGPAHSRMKFAEDDIERSLEYCSNCKNCEITCPSGVRVATLNMLQRGEYYRTHKHSQRDDMLAHGERMAKLVRSLPFGATCANIGMKIGKALGIFAAVGIAGERDMPAFAPDSFYSIFAKMEQKPSEKKVVFYPGCYINDYEPEIGRAFINVMQKNGYEVITDKSFICCGAPMVASGYLDEAHENAKKNAERILAWKAKGIPVVACCTSCSLMLKSEYHELFEDSEMREISSGIYDAFEFLDIMEERGELSEDFAPIERRFSYHAPCHLRAQGIGLPSFNFLQRIPGLSIENLAAGCCGMSGSFGFKGDKYEISMKVGEKVFERIAEVGAD
;
A
#
# COMPACT_ATOMS: atom_id res chain seq x y z
N ARG A 1 -5.07 -42.69 3.01
CA ARG A 1 -5.03 -41.42 3.71
C ARG A 1 -6.33 -40.72 3.44
N ASN A 2 -7.04 -40.37 4.49
CA ASN A 2 -8.44 -39.98 4.48
C ASN A 2 -8.59 -38.59 3.83
N LEU A 3 -9.60 -38.38 3.01
CA LEU A 3 -9.90 -37.09 2.34
C LEU A 3 -10.06 -35.96 3.39
N MET A 4 -10.52 -36.29 4.61
CA MET A 4 -10.65 -35.36 5.72
C MET A 4 -9.30 -34.89 6.31
N GLU A 5 -8.25 -35.75 6.32
CA GLU A 5 -6.91 -35.33 6.77
C GLU A 5 -6.26 -34.36 5.77
N LYS A 6 -6.49 -34.59 4.47
CA LYS A 6 -6.00 -33.64 3.43
C LYS A 6 -6.69 -32.29 3.49
N THR A 7 -7.98 -32.24 3.78
CA THR A 7 -8.71 -30.98 3.95
C THR A 7 -8.28 -30.23 5.21
N PHE A 8 -7.96 -30.92 6.28
CA PHE A 8 -7.51 -30.29 7.52
C PHE A 8 -6.10 -29.71 7.40
N GLU A 9 -5.17 -30.41 6.74
CA GLU A 9 -3.82 -29.91 6.40
C GLU A 9 -3.87 -28.68 5.46
N LEU A 10 -4.84 -28.62 4.54
CA LEU A 10 -5.08 -27.47 3.67
C LEU A 10 -5.52 -26.23 4.44
N HIS A 11 -6.32 -26.40 5.52
CA HIS A 11 -6.79 -25.29 6.34
C HIS A 11 -5.71 -24.66 7.24
N GLU A 12 -4.68 -25.41 7.63
CA GLU A 12 -3.57 -24.89 8.42
C GLU A 12 -2.53 -24.14 7.58
N ASN A 13 -2.41 -24.42 6.30
CA ASN A 13 -1.33 -23.93 5.44
C ASN A 13 -1.76 -23.02 4.28
N THR A 14 -3.06 -22.85 4.01
CA THR A 14 -3.53 -22.00 2.90
C THR A 14 -4.03 -20.66 3.41
N PRO A 15 -3.81 -19.56 2.65
CA PRO A 15 -4.40 -18.25 2.94
C PRO A 15 -5.93 -18.24 2.78
N ASP A 16 -6.54 -19.34 2.30
CA ASP A 16 -7.98 -19.44 2.08
C ASP A 16 -8.73 -19.64 3.40
N THR A 17 -9.30 -18.55 3.88
CA THR A 17 -10.16 -18.52 5.07
C THR A 17 -11.66 -18.52 4.74
N ALA A 18 -12.04 -18.85 3.50
CA ALA A 18 -13.43 -18.77 3.02
C ALA A 18 -14.41 -19.54 3.93
N ASP A 19 -14.00 -20.70 4.45
CA ASP A 19 -14.83 -21.55 5.31
C ASP A 19 -15.15 -20.97 6.69
N HIS A 20 -14.38 -19.99 7.15
CA HIS A 20 -14.67 -19.26 8.38
C HIS A 20 -15.84 -18.27 8.24
N CYS A 21 -16.34 -18.05 7.02
CA CYS A 21 -17.40 -17.08 6.78
C CYS A 21 -18.75 -17.54 7.32
N ILE A 22 -19.24 -16.86 8.36
CA ILE A 22 -20.56 -17.08 8.98
C ILE A 22 -21.69 -16.30 8.29
N ALA A 23 -21.45 -15.71 7.14
CA ALA A 23 -22.43 -14.97 6.33
C ALA A 23 -23.08 -13.75 7.02
N CYS A 24 -22.45 -13.15 8.04
CA CYS A 24 -22.99 -12.02 8.84
C CYS A 24 -23.14 -10.70 8.08
N THR A 25 -22.60 -10.56 6.89
CA THR A 25 -22.66 -9.36 6.02
C THR A 25 -21.91 -8.10 6.52
N CYS A 26 -21.19 -8.14 7.64
CA CYS A 26 -20.42 -7.00 8.14
C CYS A 26 -19.46 -6.42 7.09
N CYS A 27 -18.83 -7.27 6.28
CA CYS A 27 -17.94 -6.87 5.21
C CYS A 27 -18.65 -6.07 4.10
N ILE A 28 -19.94 -6.34 3.84
CA ILE A 28 -20.75 -5.58 2.86
C ILE A 28 -21.11 -4.21 3.45
N ALA A 29 -21.59 -4.18 4.71
CA ALA A 29 -22.00 -2.96 5.39
C ALA A 29 -20.85 -1.94 5.56
N ASN A 30 -19.62 -2.42 5.66
CA ASN A 30 -18.42 -1.60 5.82
C ASN A 30 -17.62 -1.41 4.53
N CYS A 31 -18.13 -1.85 3.38
CA CYS A 31 -17.45 -1.68 2.11
C CYS A 31 -17.79 -0.31 1.49
N PRO A 32 -16.81 0.59 1.35
CA PRO A 32 -17.08 1.92 0.81
C PRO A 32 -17.51 1.90 -0.66
N VAL A 33 -17.12 0.86 -1.40
CA VAL A 33 -17.53 0.74 -2.81
C VAL A 33 -18.97 0.26 -2.94
N THR A 34 -19.44 -0.69 -2.09
CA THR A 34 -20.86 -1.09 -2.11
C THR A 34 -21.79 0.03 -1.67
N GLU A 35 -21.33 0.94 -0.81
CA GLU A 35 -22.07 2.15 -0.46
C GLU A 35 -22.18 3.12 -1.65
N ALA A 36 -21.09 3.26 -2.42
CA ALA A 36 -21.00 4.19 -3.52
C ALA A 36 -21.71 3.72 -4.81
N THR A 37 -21.76 2.41 -5.06
CA THR A 37 -22.35 1.86 -6.30
C THR A 37 -23.01 0.50 -6.08
N ARG A 38 -24.07 0.26 -6.86
CA ARG A 38 -24.72 -1.06 -6.93
C ARG A 38 -24.07 -2.01 -7.94
N ALA A 39 -23.08 -1.53 -8.70
CA ALA A 39 -22.35 -2.35 -9.66
C ALA A 39 -21.43 -3.39 -8.99
N PHE A 40 -21.10 -3.20 -7.72
CA PHE A 40 -20.31 -4.14 -6.92
C PHE A 40 -21.22 -5.03 -6.10
N ALA A 41 -21.19 -6.34 -6.37
CA ALA A 41 -21.96 -7.34 -5.62
C ALA A 41 -21.54 -7.46 -4.14
N GLY A 42 -20.36 -6.93 -3.82
CA GLY A 42 -19.84 -6.81 -2.46
C GLY A 42 -18.85 -7.91 -2.07
N PRO A 43 -18.03 -7.61 -1.05
CA PRO A 43 -16.90 -8.46 -0.70
C PRO A 43 -17.28 -9.88 -0.32
N LYS A 44 -18.45 -10.10 0.31
CA LYS A 44 -18.93 -11.45 0.67
C LYS A 44 -19.17 -12.31 -0.58
N LEU A 45 -19.77 -11.73 -1.63
CA LEU A 45 -20.11 -12.48 -2.85
C LEU A 45 -18.87 -12.73 -3.71
N THR A 46 -18.02 -11.74 -3.89
CA THR A 46 -16.80 -11.85 -4.69
C THR A 46 -15.69 -12.65 -4.00
N GLY A 47 -15.65 -12.68 -2.66
CA GLY A 47 -14.68 -13.41 -1.87
C GLY A 47 -15.18 -14.80 -1.44
N PRO A 48 -15.56 -14.97 -0.16
CA PRO A 48 -15.81 -16.31 0.42
C PRO A 48 -16.96 -17.07 -0.22
N ALA A 49 -18.02 -16.42 -0.68
CA ALA A 49 -19.11 -17.12 -1.35
C ALA A 49 -18.65 -17.66 -2.72
N HIS A 50 -17.94 -16.84 -3.49
CA HIS A 50 -17.42 -17.27 -4.79
C HIS A 50 -16.38 -18.38 -4.64
N SER A 51 -15.43 -18.27 -3.70
CA SER A 51 -14.44 -19.31 -3.44
C SER A 51 -15.06 -20.71 -3.19
N ARG A 52 -16.23 -20.74 -2.53
CA ARG A 52 -16.96 -21.99 -2.24
C ARG A 52 -17.77 -22.53 -3.43
N MET A 53 -18.12 -21.67 -4.39
CA MET A 53 -19.10 -21.97 -5.45
C MET A 53 -18.51 -21.95 -6.85
N LYS A 54 -17.23 -21.60 -7.02
CA LYS A 54 -16.58 -21.56 -8.33
C LYS A 54 -16.49 -22.95 -8.95
N PHE A 55 -16.72 -23.03 -10.26
CA PHE A 55 -16.67 -24.25 -11.04
C PHE A 55 -15.32 -24.49 -11.74
N ALA A 56 -14.56 -23.40 -11.98
CA ALA A 56 -13.24 -23.45 -12.58
C ALA A 56 -12.31 -22.49 -11.83
N GLU A 57 -10.99 -22.71 -11.94
CA GLU A 57 -9.99 -21.89 -11.23
C GLU A 57 -10.02 -20.43 -11.69
N ASP A 58 -10.25 -20.18 -12.97
CA ASP A 58 -10.33 -18.84 -13.57
C ASP A 58 -11.74 -18.24 -13.59
N ASP A 59 -12.72 -18.93 -12.97
CA ASP A 59 -14.07 -18.37 -12.81
C ASP A 59 -14.05 -17.28 -11.76
N ILE A 60 -14.56 -16.09 -12.10
CA ILE A 60 -14.70 -14.96 -11.16
C ILE A 60 -16.08 -14.34 -11.22
N GLU A 61 -16.52 -13.79 -10.11
CA GLU A 61 -17.67 -12.91 -10.09
C GLU A 61 -17.28 -11.56 -10.72
N ARG A 62 -17.93 -11.19 -11.82
CA ARG A 62 -17.51 -10.05 -12.70
C ARG A 62 -17.38 -8.73 -11.97
N SER A 63 -18.18 -8.49 -10.93
CA SER A 63 -18.07 -7.25 -10.15
C SER A 63 -16.81 -7.18 -9.25
N LEU A 64 -15.98 -8.24 -9.21
CA LEU A 64 -14.69 -8.24 -8.53
C LEU A 64 -13.78 -7.10 -9.03
N GLU A 65 -13.95 -6.65 -10.28
CA GLU A 65 -13.21 -5.50 -10.81
C GLU A 65 -13.39 -4.21 -10.00
N TYR A 66 -14.48 -4.09 -9.23
CA TYR A 66 -14.75 -2.94 -8.36
C TYR A 66 -14.09 -3.05 -6.99
N CYS A 67 -13.51 -4.20 -6.63
CA CYS A 67 -12.77 -4.33 -5.38
C CYS A 67 -11.49 -3.48 -5.43
N SER A 68 -11.36 -2.55 -4.49
CA SER A 68 -10.24 -1.62 -4.40
C SER A 68 -9.09 -2.10 -3.51
N ASN A 69 -9.15 -3.31 -2.95
CA ASN A 69 -8.18 -3.88 -1.99
C ASN A 69 -7.91 -2.99 -0.75
N CYS A 70 -8.92 -2.29 -0.25
CA CYS A 70 -8.76 -1.38 0.90
C CYS A 70 -8.73 -2.09 2.26
N LYS A 71 -8.91 -3.42 2.32
CA LYS A 71 -8.90 -4.25 3.53
C LYS A 71 -10.00 -3.98 4.57
N ASN A 72 -10.91 -3.02 4.37
CA ASN A 72 -11.98 -2.73 5.34
C ASN A 72 -12.84 -3.97 5.68
N CYS A 73 -13.10 -4.83 4.69
CA CYS A 73 -13.85 -6.07 4.87
C CYS A 73 -13.14 -7.07 5.80
N GLU A 74 -11.81 -7.07 5.83
CA GLU A 74 -11.00 -7.92 6.72
C GLU A 74 -10.97 -7.34 8.13
N ILE A 75 -10.71 -6.03 8.26
CA ILE A 75 -10.68 -5.31 9.54
C ILE A 75 -11.99 -5.50 10.31
N THR A 76 -13.13 -5.54 9.62
CA THR A 76 -14.46 -5.63 10.23
C THR A 76 -15.00 -7.05 10.31
N CYS A 77 -14.27 -8.05 9.85
CA CYS A 77 -14.74 -9.43 9.87
C CYS A 77 -14.63 -10.06 11.26
N PRO A 78 -15.76 -10.41 11.93
CA PRO A 78 -15.72 -11.01 13.26
C PRO A 78 -15.15 -12.44 13.27
N SER A 79 -15.08 -13.09 12.10
CA SER A 79 -14.58 -14.46 11.95
C SER A 79 -13.17 -14.52 11.33
N GLY A 80 -12.51 -13.38 11.16
CA GLY A 80 -11.14 -13.32 10.64
C GLY A 80 -10.97 -13.72 9.17
N VAL A 81 -12.04 -13.69 8.36
CA VAL A 81 -11.96 -14.04 6.93
C VAL A 81 -11.14 -13.00 6.18
N ARG A 82 -10.14 -13.44 5.44
CA ARG A 82 -9.26 -12.62 4.59
C ARG A 82 -9.93 -12.29 3.25
N VAL A 83 -11.03 -11.55 3.30
CA VAL A 83 -11.92 -11.34 2.15
C VAL A 83 -11.24 -10.60 1.00
N ALA A 84 -10.44 -9.56 1.29
CA ALA A 84 -9.72 -8.83 0.25
C ALA A 84 -8.58 -9.68 -0.33
N THR A 85 -7.91 -10.48 0.48
CA THR A 85 -6.90 -11.45 0.05
C THR A 85 -7.50 -12.48 -0.90
N LEU A 86 -8.64 -13.08 -0.56
CA LEU A 86 -9.39 -13.99 -1.45
C LEU A 86 -9.73 -13.32 -2.80
N ASN A 87 -10.16 -12.06 -2.75
CA ASN A 87 -10.46 -11.28 -3.95
C ASN A 87 -9.20 -11.09 -4.84
N MET A 88 -8.06 -10.83 -4.23
CA MET A 88 -6.81 -10.64 -4.99
C MET A 88 -6.30 -11.96 -5.58
N LEU A 89 -6.40 -13.06 -4.84
CA LEU A 89 -6.06 -14.41 -5.34
C LEU A 89 -6.93 -14.76 -6.55
N GLN A 90 -8.24 -14.60 -6.47
CA GLN A 90 -9.16 -14.87 -7.58
C GLN A 90 -8.88 -13.98 -8.80
N ARG A 91 -8.58 -12.68 -8.56
CA ARG A 91 -8.19 -11.77 -9.63
C ARG A 91 -6.91 -12.24 -10.33
N GLY A 92 -5.92 -12.69 -9.58
CA GLY A 92 -4.68 -13.22 -10.13
C GLY A 92 -4.90 -14.51 -10.93
N GLU A 93 -5.69 -15.45 -10.41
CA GLU A 93 -6.06 -16.68 -11.11
C GLU A 93 -6.73 -16.38 -12.44
N TYR A 94 -7.70 -15.45 -12.46
CA TYR A 94 -8.36 -15.01 -13.70
C TYR A 94 -7.38 -14.49 -14.73
N TYR A 95 -6.44 -13.63 -14.32
CA TYR A 95 -5.50 -13.02 -15.25
C TYR A 95 -4.35 -13.93 -15.69
N ARG A 96 -4.20 -15.14 -15.15
CA ARG A 96 -3.30 -16.16 -15.73
C ARG A 96 -3.76 -16.63 -17.11
N THR A 97 -5.07 -16.61 -17.36
CA THR A 97 -5.67 -17.04 -18.63
C THR A 97 -6.23 -15.89 -19.47
N HIS A 98 -6.42 -14.70 -18.87
CA HIS A 98 -6.99 -13.53 -19.52
C HIS A 98 -5.97 -12.41 -19.64
N LYS A 99 -6.12 -11.58 -20.68
CA LYS A 99 -5.21 -10.44 -20.93
C LYS A 99 -5.61 -9.23 -20.09
N HIS A 100 -4.62 -8.57 -19.53
CA HIS A 100 -4.78 -7.26 -18.92
C HIS A 100 -5.01 -6.17 -19.96
N SER A 101 -5.67 -5.08 -19.54
CA SER A 101 -5.74 -3.85 -20.34
C SER A 101 -4.39 -3.13 -20.33
N GLN A 102 -4.10 -2.36 -21.39
CA GLN A 102 -2.89 -1.51 -21.43
C GLN A 102 -2.85 -0.51 -20.27
N ARG A 103 -4.01 0.03 -19.89
CA ARG A 103 -4.16 0.90 -18.71
C ARG A 103 -3.70 0.20 -17.44
N ASP A 104 -4.19 -1.01 -17.20
CA ASP A 104 -3.88 -1.74 -15.96
C ASP A 104 -2.42 -2.18 -15.91
N ASP A 105 -1.82 -2.50 -17.06
CA ASP A 105 -0.39 -2.75 -17.18
C ASP A 105 0.43 -1.49 -16.80
N MET A 106 0.10 -0.33 -17.34
CA MET A 106 0.77 0.93 -17.01
C MET A 106 0.66 1.27 -15.52
N LEU A 107 -0.53 1.12 -14.92
CA LEU A 107 -0.77 1.44 -13.51
C LEU A 107 -0.13 0.44 -12.55
N ALA A 108 0.01 -0.83 -12.95
CA ALA A 108 0.66 -1.87 -12.15
C ALA A 108 2.19 -1.72 -12.13
N HIS A 109 2.79 -1.21 -13.21
CA HIS A 109 4.23 -1.22 -13.44
C HIS A 109 4.86 0.18 -13.45
N GLY A 110 4.42 1.07 -12.57
CA GLY A 110 4.98 2.43 -12.44
C GLY A 110 6.51 2.46 -12.30
N GLU A 111 7.10 1.42 -11.67
CA GLU A 111 8.56 1.28 -11.57
C GLU A 111 9.25 1.11 -12.94
N ARG A 112 8.63 0.41 -13.89
CA ARG A 112 9.18 0.26 -15.26
C ARG A 112 9.25 1.61 -15.97
N MET A 113 8.17 2.41 -15.83
CA MET A 113 8.12 3.78 -16.37
C MET A 113 9.15 4.68 -15.72
N ALA A 114 9.30 4.63 -14.40
CA ALA A 114 10.29 5.41 -13.69
C ALA A 114 11.72 5.06 -14.15
N LYS A 115 12.05 3.78 -14.32
CA LYS A 115 13.34 3.33 -14.85
C LYS A 115 13.59 3.87 -16.26
N LEU A 116 12.59 3.84 -17.14
CA LEU A 116 12.70 4.41 -18.50
C LEU A 116 12.95 5.92 -18.44
N VAL A 117 12.15 6.65 -17.67
CA VAL A 117 12.29 8.09 -17.48
C VAL A 117 13.69 8.44 -16.95
N ARG A 118 14.20 7.71 -15.97
CA ARG A 118 15.53 7.92 -15.37
C ARG A 118 16.69 7.60 -16.31
N SER A 119 16.49 6.76 -17.33
CA SER A 119 17.52 6.41 -18.29
C SER A 119 17.80 7.52 -19.32
N LEU A 120 16.92 8.52 -19.41
CA LEU A 120 17.00 9.61 -20.38
C LEU A 120 17.53 10.90 -19.74
N PRO A 121 18.40 11.66 -20.44
CA PRO A 121 18.76 13.01 -19.99
C PRO A 121 17.51 13.90 -19.87
N PHE A 122 17.37 14.59 -18.75
CA PHE A 122 16.20 15.42 -18.45
C PHE A 122 14.86 14.65 -18.49
N GLY A 123 14.90 13.32 -18.38
CA GLY A 123 13.74 12.44 -18.55
C GLY A 123 12.56 12.80 -17.66
N ALA A 124 12.79 13.13 -16.38
CA ALA A 124 11.73 13.56 -15.46
C ALA A 124 11.02 14.83 -15.95
N THR A 125 11.78 15.84 -16.38
CA THR A 125 11.22 17.09 -16.92
C THR A 125 10.42 16.85 -18.19
N CYS A 126 10.97 16.08 -19.13
CA CYS A 126 10.30 15.75 -20.38
C CYS A 126 9.03 14.93 -20.12
N ALA A 127 9.08 13.94 -19.23
CA ALA A 127 7.91 13.13 -18.86
C ALA A 127 6.82 13.98 -18.19
N ASN A 128 7.17 14.87 -17.26
CA ASN A 128 6.23 15.75 -16.58
C ASN A 128 5.55 16.73 -17.56
N ILE A 129 6.30 17.30 -18.51
CA ILE A 129 5.72 18.14 -19.58
C ILE A 129 4.82 17.29 -20.48
N GLY A 130 5.28 16.11 -20.88
CA GLY A 130 4.51 15.18 -21.70
C GLY A 130 3.19 14.76 -21.05
N MET A 131 3.18 14.49 -19.74
CA MET A 131 1.96 14.19 -18.99
C MET A 131 0.98 15.36 -18.99
N LYS A 132 1.43 16.60 -18.78
CA LYS A 132 0.57 17.80 -18.84
C LYS A 132 -0.03 18.00 -20.24
N ILE A 133 0.77 17.85 -21.28
CA ILE A 133 0.29 17.95 -22.67
C ILE A 133 -0.69 16.80 -22.97
N GLY A 134 -0.35 15.57 -22.58
CA GLY A 134 -1.21 14.40 -22.78
C GLY A 134 -2.57 14.53 -22.09
N LYS A 135 -2.59 15.10 -20.88
CA LYS A 135 -3.84 15.43 -20.18
C LYS A 135 -4.65 16.47 -20.96
N ALA A 136 -4.02 17.57 -21.36
CA ALA A 136 -4.70 18.65 -22.10
C ALA A 136 -5.27 18.19 -23.47
N LEU A 137 -4.60 17.23 -24.12
CA LEU A 137 -5.06 16.64 -25.39
C LEU A 137 -6.04 15.45 -25.20
N GLY A 138 -6.43 15.09 -23.97
CA GLY A 138 -7.35 14.00 -23.70
C GLY A 138 -6.76 12.59 -23.93
N ILE A 139 -5.42 12.46 -24.05
CA ILE A 139 -4.76 11.17 -24.30
C ILE A 139 -5.00 10.23 -23.12
N PHE A 140 -5.02 10.72 -21.87
CA PHE A 140 -5.28 9.90 -20.70
C PHE A 140 -6.67 9.28 -20.74
N ALA A 141 -7.69 10.06 -21.11
CA ALA A 141 -9.05 9.54 -21.26
C ALA A 141 -9.13 8.48 -22.39
N ALA A 142 -8.41 8.68 -23.48
CA ALA A 142 -8.36 7.72 -24.60
C ALA A 142 -7.75 6.37 -24.21
N VAL A 143 -6.81 6.35 -23.26
CA VAL A 143 -6.23 5.10 -22.71
C VAL A 143 -6.94 4.59 -21.45
N GLY A 144 -8.08 5.20 -21.07
CA GLY A 144 -8.92 4.78 -19.96
C GLY A 144 -8.47 5.28 -18.58
N ILE A 145 -7.57 6.25 -18.51
CA ILE A 145 -7.21 6.97 -17.29
C ILE A 145 -8.12 8.18 -17.11
N ALA A 146 -8.59 8.46 -15.89
CA ALA A 146 -9.43 9.60 -15.61
C ALA A 146 -8.74 10.92 -15.99
N GLY A 147 -9.35 11.66 -16.93
CA GLY A 147 -8.80 12.93 -17.42
C GLY A 147 -8.77 14.03 -16.35
N GLU A 148 -9.63 13.91 -15.34
CA GLU A 148 -9.75 14.82 -14.20
C GLU A 148 -8.60 14.67 -13.21
N ARG A 149 -7.93 13.50 -13.18
CA ARG A 149 -6.82 13.22 -12.27
C ARG A 149 -5.49 13.77 -12.79
N ASP A 150 -4.69 14.26 -11.87
CA ASP A 150 -3.29 14.53 -12.13
C ASP A 150 -2.44 13.31 -11.78
N MET A 151 -1.61 12.88 -12.73
CA MET A 151 -0.63 11.83 -12.46
C MET A 151 0.50 12.39 -11.58
N PRO A 152 1.05 11.60 -10.66
CA PRO A 152 2.20 12.01 -9.86
C PRO A 152 3.36 12.45 -10.74
N ALA A 153 3.94 13.61 -10.45
CA ALA A 153 5.09 14.14 -11.18
C ALA A 153 6.37 13.41 -10.77
N PHE A 154 7.19 13.03 -11.72
CA PHE A 154 8.53 12.49 -11.44
C PHE A 154 9.40 13.54 -10.77
N ALA A 155 10.01 13.19 -9.64
CA ALA A 155 10.98 14.04 -8.99
C ALA A 155 12.23 14.23 -9.89
N PRO A 156 12.89 15.39 -9.89
CA PRO A 156 14.11 15.61 -10.68
C PRO A 156 15.22 14.61 -10.35
N ASP A 157 15.50 14.42 -9.07
CA ASP A 157 16.43 13.41 -8.54
C ASP A 157 15.68 12.27 -7.87
N SER A 158 16.16 11.03 -8.01
CA SER A 158 15.63 9.91 -7.22
C SER A 158 16.11 10.01 -5.78
N PHE A 159 15.35 9.39 -4.86
CA PHE A 159 15.78 9.28 -3.46
C PHE A 159 17.19 8.68 -3.34
N TYR A 160 17.50 7.62 -4.05
CA TYR A 160 18.84 7.02 -4.02
C TYR A 160 19.95 7.97 -4.50
N SER A 161 19.64 8.88 -5.42
CA SER A 161 20.58 9.91 -5.88
C SER A 161 20.79 10.99 -4.82
N ILE A 162 19.75 11.37 -4.12
CA ILE A 162 19.79 12.31 -2.99
C ILE A 162 20.57 11.68 -1.84
N PHE A 163 20.22 10.46 -1.45
CA PHE A 163 20.87 9.74 -0.35
C PHE A 163 22.39 9.60 -0.56
N ALA A 164 22.84 9.31 -1.79
CA ALA A 164 24.25 9.18 -2.09
C ALA A 164 25.07 10.48 -1.85
N LYS A 165 24.40 11.63 -1.75
CA LYS A 165 25.01 12.94 -1.46
C LYS A 165 24.86 13.34 0.02
N MET A 166 24.10 12.57 0.82
CA MET A 166 23.88 12.87 2.24
C MET A 166 25.00 12.26 3.08
N GLU A 167 25.54 13.06 3.99
CA GLU A 167 26.50 12.56 4.98
C GLU A 167 25.74 11.74 6.02
N GLN A 168 26.25 10.55 6.32
CA GLN A 168 25.77 9.69 7.39
C GLN A 168 26.81 9.67 8.51
N LYS A 169 26.37 9.87 9.75
CA LYS A 169 27.23 9.68 10.92
C LYS A 169 27.22 8.20 11.29
N PRO A 170 28.37 7.53 11.33
CA PRO A 170 28.44 6.14 11.78
C PRO A 170 27.84 5.98 13.18
N SER A 171 27.03 4.94 13.37
CA SER A 171 26.43 4.62 14.65
C SER A 171 26.31 3.11 14.82
N GLU A 172 26.34 2.67 16.09
CA GLU A 172 25.98 1.27 16.40
C GLU A 172 24.49 1.00 16.20
N LYS A 173 23.65 2.04 16.39
CA LYS A 173 22.21 1.99 16.10
C LYS A 173 22.01 2.16 14.60
N LYS A 174 21.49 1.14 13.94
CA LYS A 174 21.31 1.12 12.49
C LYS A 174 19.89 0.78 12.12
N VAL A 175 19.43 1.36 11.03
CA VAL A 175 18.15 1.05 10.42
C VAL A 175 18.30 1.01 8.90
N VAL A 176 17.64 0.04 8.26
CA VAL A 176 17.56 -0.02 6.79
C VAL A 176 16.28 0.66 6.36
N PHE A 177 16.40 1.64 5.48
CA PHE A 177 15.25 2.32 4.89
C PHE A 177 14.83 1.67 3.57
N TYR A 178 13.57 1.22 3.52
CA TYR A 178 12.91 0.76 2.30
C TYR A 178 12.10 1.90 1.69
N PRO A 179 12.58 2.58 0.65
CA PRO A 179 11.87 3.75 0.09
C PRO A 179 10.64 3.36 -0.72
N GLY A 180 10.61 2.15 -1.31
CA GLY A 180 9.62 1.79 -2.31
C GLY A 180 9.73 2.64 -3.58
N CYS A 181 8.84 2.38 -4.55
CA CYS A 181 8.88 3.09 -5.84
C CYS A 181 8.39 4.54 -5.73
N TYR A 182 7.37 4.80 -4.91
CA TYR A 182 6.76 6.13 -4.83
C TYR A 182 7.72 7.16 -4.23
N ILE A 183 8.32 6.84 -3.08
CA ILE A 183 9.30 7.74 -2.44
C ILE A 183 10.55 7.88 -3.30
N ASN A 184 11.01 6.77 -3.93
CA ASN A 184 12.20 6.87 -4.76
C ASN A 184 12.04 7.81 -5.96
N ASP A 185 10.90 7.77 -6.63
CA ASP A 185 10.77 8.37 -7.95
C ASP A 185 9.87 9.62 -8.01
N TYR A 186 8.99 9.80 -7.02
CA TYR A 186 8.00 10.89 -7.02
C TYR A 186 8.14 11.82 -5.82
N GLU A 187 8.36 11.30 -4.60
CA GLU A 187 8.38 12.08 -3.35
C GLU A 187 9.64 11.80 -2.50
N PRO A 188 10.86 12.03 -3.03
CA PRO A 188 12.11 11.70 -2.32
C PRO A 188 12.32 12.50 -1.03
N GLU A 189 11.63 13.64 -0.87
CA GLU A 189 11.68 14.46 0.32
C GLU A 189 11.15 13.73 1.57
N ILE A 190 10.20 12.81 1.40
CA ILE A 190 9.74 11.94 2.50
C ILE A 190 10.90 11.09 3.02
N GLY A 191 11.67 10.49 2.12
CA GLY A 191 12.84 9.70 2.51
C GLY A 191 13.92 10.56 3.17
N ARG A 192 14.16 11.78 2.67
CA ARG A 192 15.09 12.73 3.29
C ARG A 192 14.65 13.13 4.70
N ALA A 193 13.37 13.40 4.90
CA ALA A 193 12.81 13.71 6.21
C ALA A 193 13.00 12.53 7.19
N PHE A 194 12.71 11.30 6.76
CA PHE A 194 12.93 10.11 7.56
C PHE A 194 14.39 9.99 8.00
N ILE A 195 15.35 10.15 7.07
CA ILE A 195 16.77 10.10 7.40
C ILE A 195 17.13 11.14 8.46
N ASN A 196 16.68 12.38 8.29
CA ASN A 196 16.97 13.47 9.23
C ASN A 196 16.43 13.15 10.64
N VAL A 197 15.22 12.58 10.74
CA VAL A 197 14.64 12.15 12.01
C VAL A 197 15.48 11.04 12.64
N MET A 198 15.87 10.03 11.88
CA MET A 198 16.69 8.92 12.38
C MET A 198 18.05 9.40 12.85
N GLN A 199 18.73 10.23 12.08
CA GLN A 199 20.04 10.80 12.44
C GLN A 199 19.98 11.69 13.69
N LYS A 200 18.91 12.50 13.85
CA LYS A 200 18.69 13.31 15.06
C LYS A 200 18.58 12.42 16.30
N ASN A 201 18.04 11.20 16.13
CA ASN A 201 17.93 10.21 17.20
C ASN A 201 19.13 9.24 17.30
N GLY A 202 20.22 9.56 16.63
CA GLY A 202 21.47 8.81 16.73
C GLY A 202 21.52 7.51 15.94
N TYR A 203 20.65 7.32 14.97
CA TYR A 203 20.66 6.18 14.06
C TYR A 203 21.46 6.47 12.79
N GLU A 204 22.24 5.50 12.34
CA GLU A 204 22.78 5.45 10.99
C GLU A 204 21.72 4.81 10.07
N VAL A 205 21.36 5.50 8.98
CA VAL A 205 20.42 4.98 8.00
C VAL A 205 21.17 4.32 6.85
N ILE A 206 20.80 3.11 6.54
CA ILE A 206 21.32 2.33 5.42
C ILE A 206 20.24 2.26 4.34
N THR A 207 20.62 2.34 3.07
CA THR A 207 19.73 2.05 1.94
C THR A 207 20.31 0.91 1.11
N ASP A 208 19.45 0.01 0.68
CA ASP A 208 19.83 -1.12 -0.17
C ASP A 208 19.19 -0.95 -1.56
N LYS A 209 20.04 -0.65 -2.57
CA LYS A 209 19.58 -0.44 -3.96
C LYS A 209 19.07 -1.71 -4.64
N SER A 210 19.22 -2.87 -4.01
CA SER A 210 18.67 -4.13 -4.51
C SER A 210 17.20 -4.34 -4.16
N PHE A 211 16.62 -3.52 -3.27
CA PHE A 211 15.19 -3.48 -3.08
C PHE A 211 14.45 -3.03 -4.35
N ILE A 212 13.34 -3.68 -4.61
CA ILE A 212 12.47 -3.39 -5.74
C ILE A 212 11.05 -3.09 -5.24
N CYS A 213 10.13 -2.75 -6.15
CA CYS A 213 8.74 -2.47 -5.79
C CYS A 213 8.15 -3.59 -4.92
N CYS A 214 7.39 -3.23 -3.87
CA CYS A 214 6.73 -4.20 -3.00
C CYS A 214 5.66 -5.07 -3.70
N GLY A 215 5.24 -4.71 -4.92
CA GLY A 215 4.24 -5.45 -5.67
C GLY A 215 2.78 -5.10 -5.38
N ALA A 216 2.48 -4.21 -4.43
CA ALA A 216 1.09 -3.85 -4.12
C ALA A 216 0.25 -3.40 -5.33
N PRO A 217 0.75 -2.56 -6.27
CA PRO A 217 0.03 -2.22 -7.49
C PRO A 217 -0.19 -3.42 -8.43
N MET A 218 0.75 -4.35 -8.46
CA MET A 218 0.68 -5.59 -9.23
C MET A 218 -0.42 -6.49 -8.68
N VAL A 219 -0.44 -6.74 -7.36
CA VAL A 219 -1.50 -7.50 -6.67
C VAL A 219 -2.87 -6.90 -6.93
N ALA A 220 -3.02 -5.58 -6.76
CA ALA A 220 -4.28 -4.87 -7.00
C ALA A 220 -4.77 -4.98 -8.45
N SER A 221 -3.87 -5.23 -9.40
CA SER A 221 -4.18 -5.38 -10.82
C SER A 221 -4.17 -6.84 -11.33
N GLY A 222 -3.90 -7.83 -10.45
CA GLY A 222 -3.95 -9.25 -10.78
C GLY A 222 -2.65 -9.84 -11.36
N TYR A 223 -1.51 -9.12 -11.27
CA TYR A 223 -0.19 -9.62 -11.65
C TYR A 223 0.48 -10.36 -10.48
N LEU A 224 -0.17 -11.43 -9.96
CA LEU A 224 0.31 -12.12 -8.77
C LEU A 224 1.67 -12.78 -8.96
N ASP A 225 1.91 -13.42 -10.11
CA ASP A 225 3.16 -14.12 -10.35
C ASP A 225 4.35 -13.14 -10.38
N GLU A 226 4.19 -11.95 -10.99
CA GLU A 226 5.21 -10.91 -10.98
C GLU A 226 5.39 -10.30 -9.58
N ALA A 227 4.30 -10.12 -8.83
CA ALA A 227 4.36 -9.66 -7.43
C ALA A 227 5.10 -10.67 -6.55
N HIS A 228 4.90 -11.98 -6.78
CA HIS A 228 5.60 -13.06 -6.08
C HIS A 228 7.11 -13.05 -6.35
N GLU A 229 7.51 -12.84 -7.61
CA GLU A 229 8.94 -12.70 -7.94
C GLU A 229 9.58 -11.48 -7.26
N ASN A 230 8.83 -10.39 -7.14
CA ASN A 230 9.29 -9.23 -6.37
C ASN A 230 9.37 -9.55 -4.87
N ALA A 231 8.40 -10.28 -4.35
CA ALA A 231 8.37 -10.69 -2.95
C ALA A 231 9.60 -11.54 -2.59
N LYS A 232 9.96 -12.53 -3.40
CA LYS A 232 11.16 -13.37 -3.21
C LYS A 232 12.43 -12.53 -3.10
N LYS A 233 12.62 -11.59 -4.04
CA LYS A 233 13.80 -10.73 -4.07
C LYS A 233 13.88 -9.81 -2.84
N ASN A 234 12.75 -9.20 -2.47
CA ASN A 234 12.69 -8.35 -1.28
C ASN A 234 12.90 -9.18 0.00
N ALA A 235 12.29 -10.38 0.09
CA ALA A 235 12.43 -11.27 1.25
C ALA A 235 13.89 -11.67 1.48
N GLU A 236 14.60 -12.09 0.43
CA GLU A 236 16.04 -12.39 0.52
C GLU A 236 16.84 -11.25 1.16
N ARG A 237 16.56 -10.00 0.74
CA ARG A 237 17.26 -8.81 1.28
C ARG A 237 16.88 -8.50 2.71
N ILE A 238 15.58 -8.58 3.01
CA ILE A 238 15.09 -8.34 4.38
C ILE A 238 15.66 -9.35 5.35
N LEU A 239 15.68 -10.64 4.99
CA LEU A 239 16.28 -11.70 5.81
C LEU A 239 17.78 -11.46 6.05
N ALA A 240 18.51 -11.02 5.02
CA ALA A 240 19.94 -10.70 5.15
C ALA A 240 20.20 -9.54 6.13
N TRP A 241 19.30 -8.54 6.21
CA TRP A 241 19.41 -7.46 7.19
C TRP A 241 18.93 -7.90 8.58
N LYS A 242 17.82 -8.64 8.64
CA LYS A 242 17.32 -9.23 9.89
C LYS A 242 18.37 -10.13 10.57
N ALA A 243 19.10 -10.94 9.81
CA ALA A 243 20.18 -11.78 10.34
C ALA A 243 21.32 -10.96 10.98
N LYS A 244 21.47 -9.69 10.60
CA LYS A 244 22.41 -8.74 11.22
C LYS A 244 21.80 -7.99 12.41
N GLY A 245 20.55 -8.27 12.78
CA GLY A 245 19.83 -7.56 13.83
C GLY A 245 19.43 -6.13 13.45
N ILE A 246 19.41 -5.79 12.15
CA ILE A 246 19.10 -4.44 11.66
C ILE A 246 17.67 -4.42 11.11
N PRO A 247 16.75 -3.64 11.70
CA PRO A 247 15.36 -3.54 11.25
C PRO A 247 15.24 -2.83 9.90
N VAL A 248 14.22 -3.21 9.12
CA VAL A 248 13.83 -2.55 7.88
C VAL A 248 12.61 -1.69 8.14
N VAL A 249 12.65 -0.42 7.73
CA VAL A 249 11.57 0.54 7.95
C VAL A 249 11.08 1.12 6.63
N ALA A 250 9.75 1.20 6.45
CA ALA A 250 9.10 1.78 5.31
C ALA A 250 8.18 2.94 5.71
N CYS A 251 8.24 4.07 4.99
CA CYS A 251 7.34 5.21 5.22
C CYS A 251 6.02 5.12 4.43
N CYS A 252 5.90 4.20 3.49
CA CYS A 252 4.67 3.98 2.73
C CYS A 252 3.85 2.87 3.38
N THR A 253 2.66 3.21 3.90
CA THR A 253 1.76 2.26 4.59
C THR A 253 1.32 1.09 3.71
N SER A 254 1.26 1.26 2.39
CA SER A 254 0.98 0.16 1.46
C SER A 254 2.19 -0.77 1.32
N CYS A 255 3.40 -0.21 1.33
CA CYS A 255 4.61 -1.05 1.30
C CYS A 255 4.79 -1.80 2.61
N SER A 256 4.63 -1.14 3.76
CA SER A 256 4.76 -1.81 5.06
C SER A 256 3.70 -2.91 5.25
N LEU A 257 2.43 -2.68 4.87
CA LEU A 257 1.39 -3.71 4.88
C LEU A 257 1.76 -4.90 3.97
N MET A 258 2.19 -4.61 2.74
CA MET A 258 2.55 -5.65 1.77
C MET A 258 3.68 -6.54 2.30
N LEU A 259 4.76 -5.93 2.78
CA LEU A 259 5.93 -6.63 3.30
C LEU A 259 5.67 -7.37 4.62
N LYS A 260 4.84 -6.81 5.51
CA LYS A 260 4.54 -7.39 6.84
C LYS A 260 3.51 -8.50 6.78
N SER A 261 2.47 -8.34 5.95
CA SER A 261 1.26 -9.18 6.01
C SER A 261 0.90 -9.80 4.68
N GLU A 262 0.75 -9.00 3.61
CA GLU A 262 0.20 -9.52 2.36
C GLU A 262 1.10 -10.55 1.68
N TYR A 263 2.44 -10.47 1.84
CA TYR A 263 3.34 -11.47 1.28
C TYR A 263 3.01 -12.88 1.78
N HIS A 264 2.91 -13.08 3.08
CA HIS A 264 2.60 -14.40 3.63
C HIS A 264 1.11 -14.78 3.55
N GLU A 265 0.23 -13.83 3.26
CA GLU A 265 -1.19 -14.08 2.99
C GLU A 265 -1.46 -14.51 1.55
N LEU A 266 -0.61 -14.07 0.62
CA LEU A 266 -0.78 -14.32 -0.82
C LEU A 266 0.15 -15.43 -1.34
N PHE A 267 1.30 -15.62 -0.70
CA PHE A 267 2.36 -16.52 -1.16
C PHE A 267 2.73 -17.52 -0.08
N GLU A 268 2.89 -18.79 -0.46
CA GLU A 268 3.07 -19.90 0.49
C GLU A 268 4.52 -20.10 0.96
N ASP A 269 5.48 -19.31 0.45
CA ASP A 269 6.89 -19.43 0.83
C ASP A 269 7.10 -19.11 2.31
N SER A 270 7.84 -19.96 3.03
CA SER A 270 8.11 -19.83 4.46
C SER A 270 8.81 -18.52 4.82
N GLU A 271 9.68 -18.03 3.94
CA GLU A 271 10.43 -16.80 4.07
C GLU A 271 9.52 -15.57 4.17
N MET A 272 8.36 -15.60 3.49
CA MET A 272 7.39 -14.51 3.53
C MET A 272 6.83 -14.28 4.93
N ARG A 273 6.69 -15.32 5.72
CA ARG A 273 6.27 -15.23 7.13
C ARG A 273 7.42 -14.78 8.01
N GLU A 274 8.62 -15.25 7.74
CA GLU A 274 9.80 -14.95 8.54
C GLU A 274 10.18 -13.46 8.50
N ILE A 275 10.02 -12.78 7.35
CA ILE A 275 10.36 -11.35 7.22
C ILE A 275 9.46 -10.44 8.03
N SER A 276 8.21 -10.84 8.30
CA SER A 276 7.19 -10.00 8.94
C SER A 276 7.68 -9.34 10.24
N SER A 277 8.43 -10.05 11.06
CA SER A 277 8.97 -9.54 12.34
C SER A 277 10.21 -8.64 12.22
N GLY A 278 10.69 -8.42 11.01
CA GLY A 278 11.86 -7.55 10.74
C GLY A 278 11.51 -6.23 10.06
N ILE A 279 10.23 -5.99 9.82
CA ILE A 279 9.73 -4.83 9.06
C ILE A 279 8.79 -4.01 9.92
N TYR A 280 8.94 -2.68 9.83
CA TYR A 280 8.16 -1.72 10.59
C TYR A 280 7.63 -0.61 9.68
N ASP A 281 6.44 -0.10 9.99
CA ASP A 281 6.03 1.22 9.54
C ASP A 281 6.88 2.29 10.24
N ALA A 282 7.10 3.42 9.58
CA ALA A 282 7.99 4.45 10.13
C ALA A 282 7.53 4.96 11.50
N PHE A 283 6.24 5.19 11.69
CA PHE A 283 5.74 5.69 12.97
C PHE A 283 5.60 4.58 14.02
N GLU A 284 5.34 3.34 13.62
CA GLU A 284 5.47 2.18 14.51
C GLU A 284 6.89 2.05 15.03
N PHE A 285 7.89 2.30 14.19
CA PHE A 285 9.29 2.27 14.62
C PHE A 285 9.62 3.41 15.58
N LEU A 286 9.05 4.61 15.38
CA LEU A 286 9.18 5.72 16.31
C LEU A 286 8.56 5.41 17.68
N ASP A 287 7.40 4.74 17.73
CA ASP A 287 6.79 4.29 18.99
C ASP A 287 7.72 3.31 19.73
N ILE A 288 8.35 2.37 19.01
CA ILE A 288 9.35 1.44 19.60
C ILE A 288 10.56 2.20 20.14
N MET A 289 11.05 3.23 19.43
CA MET A 289 12.15 4.07 19.89
C MET A 289 11.76 4.85 21.16
N GLU A 290 10.53 5.32 21.24
CA GLU A 290 9.99 5.98 22.44
C GLU A 290 9.96 5.04 23.65
N GLU A 291 9.43 3.83 23.48
CA GLU A 291 9.41 2.80 24.54
C GLU A 291 10.81 2.47 25.05
N ARG A 292 11.84 2.59 24.21
CA ARG A 292 13.25 2.40 24.56
C ARG A 292 13.91 3.63 25.14
N GLY A 293 13.23 4.77 25.22
CA GLY A 293 13.81 6.04 25.63
C GLY A 293 14.84 6.60 24.63
N GLU A 294 14.73 6.25 23.37
CA GLU A 294 15.66 6.61 22.29
C GLU A 294 15.15 7.75 21.41
N LEU A 295 13.90 8.19 21.62
CA LEU A 295 13.28 9.25 20.85
C LEU A 295 13.50 10.62 21.50
N SER A 296 14.04 11.57 20.74
CA SER A 296 14.18 12.96 21.17
C SER A 296 12.82 13.67 21.11
N GLU A 297 12.44 14.34 22.18
CA GLU A 297 11.23 15.18 22.27
C GLU A 297 11.49 16.66 21.96
N ASP A 298 12.68 16.99 21.48
CA ASP A 298 13.05 18.36 21.12
C ASP A 298 12.39 18.74 19.78
N PHE A 299 11.09 19.08 19.85
CA PHE A 299 10.29 19.54 18.72
C PHE A 299 10.29 21.07 18.63
N ALA A 300 10.56 21.60 17.44
CA ALA A 300 10.26 23.00 17.16
C ALA A 300 8.73 23.20 17.08
N PRO A 301 8.18 24.29 17.63
CA PRO A 301 6.76 24.54 17.55
C PRO A 301 6.30 24.80 16.11
N ILE A 302 5.11 24.28 15.78
CA ILE A 302 4.46 24.46 14.48
C ILE A 302 3.06 25.01 14.73
N GLU A 303 2.86 26.31 14.54
CA GLU A 303 1.57 26.97 14.69
C GLU A 303 0.71 26.77 13.45
N ARG A 304 0.14 25.54 13.32
CA ARG A 304 -0.73 25.15 12.19
C ARG A 304 -1.83 24.23 12.63
N ARG A 305 -2.89 24.16 11.80
CA ARG A 305 -3.98 23.22 11.95
C ARG A 305 -4.01 22.24 10.76
N PHE A 306 -3.93 20.94 11.04
CA PHE A 306 -4.00 19.90 10.03
C PHE A 306 -5.20 18.98 10.24
N SER A 307 -5.78 18.53 9.13
CA SER A 307 -6.69 17.40 9.10
C SER A 307 -5.89 16.11 8.87
N TYR A 308 -6.15 15.09 9.70
CA TYR A 308 -5.50 13.78 9.60
C TYR A 308 -6.47 12.74 9.06
N HIS A 309 -6.09 12.12 7.94
CA HIS A 309 -6.80 10.96 7.40
C HIS A 309 -5.98 9.70 7.63
N ALA A 310 -6.52 8.74 8.41
CA ALA A 310 -5.89 7.44 8.63
C ALA A 310 -5.97 6.56 7.35
N PRO A 311 -4.86 6.27 6.67
CA PRO A 311 -4.87 5.46 5.46
C PRO A 311 -5.44 4.05 5.70
N CYS A 312 -6.16 3.49 4.72
CA CYS A 312 -6.73 2.15 4.82
C CYS A 312 -5.68 1.09 5.16
N HIS A 313 -4.52 1.14 4.51
CA HIS A 313 -3.42 0.20 4.69
C HIS A 313 -2.64 0.41 6.02
N LEU A 314 -2.72 1.58 6.65
CA LEU A 314 -2.26 1.76 8.03
C LEU A 314 -3.20 1.03 8.99
N ARG A 315 -4.51 1.26 8.85
CA ARG A 315 -5.52 0.60 9.70
C ARG A 315 -5.50 -0.93 9.58
N ALA A 316 -5.22 -1.43 8.37
CA ALA A 316 -5.13 -2.87 8.12
C ALA A 316 -3.95 -3.55 8.82
N GLN A 317 -2.91 -2.80 9.18
CA GLN A 317 -1.77 -3.34 9.93
C GLN A 317 -2.10 -3.62 11.41
N GLY A 318 -3.18 -3.06 11.95
CA GLY A 318 -3.59 -3.27 13.34
C GLY A 318 -2.67 -2.60 14.38
N ILE A 319 -1.81 -1.67 13.96
CA ILE A 319 -0.84 -0.95 14.81
C ILE A 319 -1.41 0.34 15.44
N GLY A 320 -2.72 0.56 15.34
CA GLY A 320 -3.35 1.79 15.81
C GLY A 320 -3.12 2.99 14.88
N LEU A 321 -2.92 4.16 15.46
CA LEU A 321 -2.68 5.42 14.74
C LEU A 321 -1.37 6.07 15.22
N PRO A 322 -0.21 5.41 15.08
CA PRO A 322 1.04 5.90 15.63
C PRO A 322 1.42 7.29 15.08
N SER A 323 1.20 7.54 13.80
CA SER A 323 1.47 8.85 13.19
C SER A 323 0.60 9.97 13.76
N PHE A 324 -0.68 9.70 14.03
CA PHE A 324 -1.57 10.69 14.66
C PHE A 324 -1.12 11.01 16.10
N ASN A 325 -0.86 9.97 16.90
CA ASN A 325 -0.40 10.11 18.28
C ASN A 325 0.92 10.88 18.36
N PHE A 326 1.86 10.56 17.46
CA PHE A 326 3.15 11.25 17.40
C PHE A 326 2.98 12.74 17.06
N LEU A 327 2.18 13.07 16.03
CA LEU A 327 2.00 14.46 15.59
C LEU A 327 1.33 15.34 16.64
N GLN A 328 0.46 14.79 17.50
CA GLN A 328 -0.17 15.53 18.59
C GLN A 328 0.83 16.06 19.64
N ARG A 329 2.05 15.54 19.67
CA ARG A 329 3.11 15.94 20.62
C ARG A 329 3.87 17.18 20.16
N ILE A 330 3.73 17.60 18.90
CA ILE A 330 4.42 18.77 18.37
C ILE A 330 3.78 20.04 18.93
N PRO A 331 4.52 20.90 19.66
CA PRO A 331 3.96 22.12 20.22
C PRO A 331 3.38 23.04 19.15
N GLY A 332 2.20 23.63 19.42
CA GLY A 332 1.51 24.52 18.49
C GLY A 332 0.75 23.83 17.36
N LEU A 333 1.01 22.54 17.10
CA LEU A 333 0.29 21.80 16.07
C LEU A 333 -1.09 21.34 16.57
N SER A 334 -2.14 21.85 15.93
CA SER A 334 -3.50 21.33 16.07
C SER A 334 -3.79 20.32 14.99
N ILE A 335 -4.08 19.08 15.38
CA ILE A 335 -4.36 17.99 14.42
C ILE A 335 -5.70 17.33 14.75
N GLU A 336 -6.58 17.23 13.76
CA GLU A 336 -7.90 16.62 13.92
C GLU A 336 -8.02 15.35 13.07
N ASN A 337 -8.34 14.22 13.72
CA ASN A 337 -8.62 12.97 13.00
C ASN A 337 -9.99 13.07 12.34
N LEU A 338 -10.01 13.02 11.02
CA LEU A 338 -11.24 13.12 10.23
C LEU A 338 -12.22 11.98 10.50
N ALA A 339 -11.74 10.77 10.81
CA ALA A 339 -12.54 9.55 11.02
C ALA A 339 -13.63 9.31 9.95
N ALA A 340 -13.43 9.80 8.73
CA ALA A 340 -14.45 9.91 7.67
C ALA A 340 -14.44 8.75 6.65
N GLY A 341 -13.77 7.63 6.95
CA GLY A 341 -13.80 6.45 6.09
C GLY A 341 -12.70 6.42 5.02
N CYS A 342 -13.06 6.19 3.78
CA CYS A 342 -12.12 5.98 2.66
C CYS A 342 -12.01 7.21 1.78
N CYS A 343 -10.79 7.55 1.32
CA CYS A 343 -10.55 8.66 0.39
C CYS A 343 -10.89 8.36 -1.09
N GLY A 344 -11.26 7.13 -1.40
CA GLY A 344 -11.63 6.70 -2.74
C GLY A 344 -10.46 6.37 -3.69
N MET A 345 -9.22 6.75 -3.38
CA MET A 345 -8.08 6.55 -4.30
C MET A 345 -7.64 5.10 -4.44
N SER A 346 -7.44 4.38 -3.33
CA SER A 346 -6.99 2.97 -3.29
C SER A 346 -5.92 2.64 -4.35
N GLY A 347 -4.77 3.29 -4.25
CA GLY A 347 -3.68 3.15 -5.20
C GLY A 347 -4.10 3.55 -6.62
N SER A 348 -4.22 2.59 -7.53
CA SER A 348 -4.57 2.83 -8.94
C SER A 348 -6.08 2.93 -9.22
N PHE A 349 -6.96 2.55 -8.29
CA PHE A 349 -8.41 2.48 -8.51
C PHE A 349 -8.98 3.84 -8.94
N GLY A 350 -8.67 4.91 -8.20
CA GLY A 350 -9.17 6.25 -8.48
C GLY A 350 -8.60 6.90 -9.74
N PHE A 351 -7.56 6.33 -10.35
CA PHE A 351 -7.02 6.79 -11.63
C PHE A 351 -7.72 6.18 -12.84
N LYS A 352 -8.50 5.11 -12.66
CA LYS A 352 -9.23 4.46 -13.75
C LYS A 352 -10.44 5.28 -14.13
N GLY A 353 -10.61 5.62 -15.44
CA GLY A 353 -11.70 6.47 -15.92
C GLY A 353 -13.09 5.90 -15.60
N ASP A 354 -13.27 4.59 -15.76
CA ASP A 354 -14.51 3.88 -15.42
C ASP A 354 -14.80 3.76 -13.92
N LYS A 355 -13.84 4.10 -13.06
CA LYS A 355 -13.96 4.08 -11.60
C LYS A 355 -13.95 5.48 -10.97
N TYR A 356 -13.71 6.53 -11.76
CA TYR A 356 -13.52 7.89 -11.26
C TYR A 356 -14.73 8.39 -10.44
N GLU A 357 -15.93 8.33 -10.98
CA GLU A 357 -17.15 8.76 -10.31
C GLU A 357 -17.40 7.98 -9.00
N ILE A 358 -17.13 6.66 -9.02
CA ILE A 358 -17.24 5.82 -7.83
C ILE A 358 -16.20 6.24 -6.80
N SER A 359 -14.96 6.50 -7.23
CA SER A 359 -13.87 6.98 -6.39
C SER A 359 -14.22 8.30 -5.70
N MET A 360 -14.77 9.26 -6.44
CA MET A 360 -15.21 10.56 -5.90
C MET A 360 -16.33 10.40 -4.87
N LYS A 361 -17.33 9.57 -5.17
CA LYS A 361 -18.42 9.29 -4.23
C LYS A 361 -17.96 8.57 -2.97
N VAL A 362 -16.99 7.65 -3.08
CA VAL A 362 -16.36 7.00 -1.91
C VAL A 362 -15.65 8.02 -1.03
N GLY A 363 -14.98 9.01 -1.65
CA GLY A 363 -14.20 10.04 -0.96
C GLY A 363 -15.03 11.20 -0.39
N GLU A 364 -16.30 11.34 -0.77
CA GLU A 364 -17.15 12.51 -0.48
C GLU A 364 -17.13 12.91 1.00
N LYS A 365 -17.36 11.95 1.90
CA LYS A 365 -17.34 12.20 3.35
C LYS A 365 -15.98 12.73 3.87
N VAL A 366 -14.88 12.26 3.27
CA VAL A 366 -13.53 12.74 3.63
C VAL A 366 -13.37 14.18 3.16
N PHE A 367 -13.80 14.50 1.94
CA PHE A 367 -13.69 15.86 1.40
C PHE A 367 -14.54 16.86 2.18
N GLU A 368 -15.78 16.49 2.55
CA GLU A 368 -16.65 17.31 3.42
C GLU A 368 -15.98 17.57 4.77
N ARG A 369 -15.42 16.54 5.43
CA ARG A 369 -14.75 16.71 6.72
C ARG A 369 -13.47 17.56 6.62
N ILE A 370 -12.70 17.48 5.55
CA ILE A 370 -11.57 18.36 5.31
C ILE A 370 -12.03 19.83 5.25
N ALA A 371 -13.11 20.10 4.52
CA ALA A 371 -13.69 21.44 4.39
C ALA A 371 -14.21 21.97 5.74
N GLU A 372 -14.86 21.13 6.55
CA GLU A 372 -15.36 21.49 7.88
C GLU A 372 -14.23 21.80 8.88
N VAL A 373 -13.15 21.03 8.85
CA VAL A 373 -11.99 21.25 9.75
C VAL A 373 -11.31 22.57 9.44
N GLY A 374 -11.32 23.01 8.18
CA GLY A 374 -10.69 24.27 7.77
C GLY A 374 -9.20 24.29 8.12
N ALA A 375 -8.48 23.24 7.72
CA ALA A 375 -7.04 23.13 7.91
C ALA A 375 -6.27 24.11 7.01
N ASP A 376 -5.03 24.45 7.43
CA ASP A 376 -4.11 25.37 6.73
C ASP A 376 -3.58 24.76 5.41
#